data_bbab90fab6630f17a5232c0829722a3b
#
_entry.id   bbab90fab6630f17a5232c0829722a3b
#
_cell.length_a   1.000
_cell.length_b   1.000
_cell.length_c   1.000
_cell.angle_alpha   90.00
_cell.angle_beta   90.00
_cell.angle_gamma   90.00
#
_symmetry.space_group_name_H-M   'P 1'
#
loop_
_entity.id
_entity.type
_entity.pdbx_description
1 polymer ?
#
loop_
_entity_poly.entity_id
_entity_poly.type
_entity_poly.pdbx_seq_one_letter_code
_entity_poly.pdbx_strand_id
1 'polypeptide(L)'
;QEVNYVRHHVQKVCAFFLAMEAFSESLQSRGHKVLHLTLDDSAEFGSLQQLIKIIISRTSCINFEYQRPDEYRLLSQLHELTSQIAISTKEVDSEHFLVPFEELPSYFKPNTSVRMEMFYRKMRKRFNILMTGDGPLGERWNFDTENRKSFSKSSLSEISPPLVFKNDARAAIARLEKHKISTIGEPDDDLLWPIDRTQSLQLLEYFCEFGLSKFGLYQDAMTENSEYQWSLYHSRLSFSLNTKILHPMQVIQTAIKAFENSKGEINLAQVEGFIRQILGWREYVRGMYWSNMPNYSAANSLDANRPLPGWFWSGDTKMNCVKKSIQQTMTYSYAHHIQRLMVTGNFSLLAGLAPDEVDEWYLGVYVDAIEWVELPNTRGMALFADGGLIASKPYAASGNYINKMSDYCKGCVYNVKERITEDACPFNALYWHFIDRNKDRFSGNPRMAFPYSTWRKYSAQEQVNIVAKGDQLLSDLESL
;
A
#
# COMPACT_ATOMS: atom_id res chain seq x y z
N GLN A 1 4.03 8.25 20.63
CA GLN A 1 2.62 8.30 20.21
C GLN A 1 2.40 7.35 19.03
N GLU A 2 3.13 7.46 17.91
CA GLU A 2 2.91 6.64 16.71
C GLU A 2 3.18 5.15 16.97
N VAL A 3 4.27 4.80 17.62
CA VAL A 3 4.62 3.41 17.93
C VAL A 3 3.61 2.66 18.82
N ASN A 4 2.66 3.38 19.43
CA ASN A 4 1.59 2.81 20.25
C ASN A 4 0.20 2.98 19.61
N TYR A 5 0.12 3.53 18.42
CA TYR A 5 -1.16 3.74 17.72
C TYR A 5 -1.70 2.43 17.16
N VAL A 6 -0.86 1.71 16.42
CA VAL A 6 -1.09 0.33 16.02
C VAL A 6 0.16 -0.48 16.31
N ARG A 7 0.06 -1.81 16.23
CA ARG A 7 1.20 -2.69 16.40
C ARG A 7 2.03 -2.73 15.12
N HIS A 8 3.16 -2.03 15.11
CA HIS A 8 4.01 -1.89 13.94
C HIS A 8 5.02 -3.02 13.80
N HIS A 9 5.40 -3.30 12.55
CA HIS A 9 6.53 -4.17 12.22
C HIS A 9 7.85 -3.54 12.72
N VAL A 10 8.72 -4.33 13.36
CA VAL A 10 9.97 -3.84 13.94
C VAL A 10 10.84 -3.13 12.91
N GLN A 11 11.00 -3.71 11.71
CA GLN A 11 11.78 -3.09 10.63
C GLN A 11 11.18 -1.77 10.15
N LYS A 12 9.85 -1.62 10.14
CA LYS A 12 9.20 -0.34 9.84
C LYS A 12 9.61 0.73 10.83
N VAL A 13 9.50 0.45 12.13
CA VAL A 13 9.87 1.43 13.16
C VAL A 13 11.34 1.80 13.07
N CYS A 14 12.24 0.80 12.89
CA CYS A 14 13.65 1.03 12.68
C CYS A 14 13.93 1.88 11.44
N ALA A 15 13.26 1.60 10.32
CA ALA A 15 13.42 2.36 9.08
C ALA A 15 13.07 3.84 9.25
N PHE A 16 11.96 4.14 9.95
CA PHE A 16 11.58 5.53 10.26
C PHE A 16 12.58 6.19 11.21
N PHE A 17 13.02 5.51 12.25
CA PHE A 17 13.99 6.09 13.22
C PHE A 17 15.31 6.41 12.55
N LEU A 18 15.87 5.47 11.78
CA LEU A 18 17.12 5.68 11.05
C LEU A 18 17.00 6.76 9.97
N ALA A 19 15.87 6.82 9.27
CA ALA A 19 15.62 7.87 8.27
C ALA A 19 15.51 9.27 8.91
N MET A 20 14.87 9.39 10.08
CA MET A 20 14.80 10.65 10.83
C MET A 20 16.19 11.08 11.34
N GLU A 21 17.00 10.14 11.83
CA GLU A 21 18.37 10.39 12.28
C GLU A 21 19.25 10.87 11.11
N ALA A 22 19.28 10.14 10.00
CA ALA A 22 20.01 10.50 8.80
C ALA A 22 19.59 11.89 8.24
N PHE A 23 18.30 12.20 8.29
CA PHE A 23 17.81 13.52 7.89
C PHE A 23 18.29 14.63 8.83
N SER A 24 18.25 14.39 10.14
CA SER A 24 18.79 15.31 11.16
C SER A 24 20.28 15.62 10.91
N GLU A 25 21.09 14.58 10.70
CA GLU A 25 22.52 14.71 10.41
C GLU A 25 22.76 15.48 9.10
N SER A 26 22.00 15.19 8.06
CA SER A 26 22.08 15.91 6.78
C SER A 26 21.77 17.40 6.94
N LEU A 27 20.80 17.79 7.77
CA LEU A 27 20.51 19.20 8.05
C LEU A 27 21.64 19.85 8.87
N GLN A 28 22.16 19.17 9.89
CA GLN A 28 23.29 19.67 10.70
C GLN A 28 24.54 19.90 9.85
N SER A 29 24.86 18.97 8.94
CA SER A 29 26.00 19.12 8.01
C SER A 29 25.90 20.34 7.09
N ARG A 30 24.66 20.82 6.85
CA ARG A 30 24.38 22.06 6.08
C ARG A 30 24.31 23.32 6.94
N GLY A 31 24.64 23.21 8.23
CA GLY A 31 24.71 24.36 9.15
C GLY A 31 23.39 24.70 9.85
N HIS A 32 22.34 23.88 9.71
CA HIS A 32 21.10 24.07 10.47
C HIS A 32 21.28 23.64 11.92
N LYS A 33 20.65 24.35 12.84
CA LYS A 33 20.53 23.95 14.24
C LYS A 33 19.38 22.95 14.35
N VAL A 34 19.67 21.70 14.66
CA VAL A 34 18.67 20.64 14.72
C VAL A 34 18.60 20.08 16.14
N LEU A 35 17.39 20.00 16.68
CA LEU A 35 17.08 19.24 17.89
C LEU A 35 16.40 17.93 17.45
N HIS A 36 17.19 16.85 17.39
CA HIS A 36 16.66 15.52 17.15
C HIS A 36 16.37 14.84 18.47
N LEU A 37 15.12 14.48 18.72
CA LEU A 37 14.67 13.82 19.93
C LEU A 37 14.38 12.34 19.60
N THR A 38 15.08 11.47 20.28
CA THR A 38 14.87 10.03 20.19
C THR A 38 13.69 9.60 21.11
N LEU A 39 13.37 8.32 21.08
CA LEU A 39 12.41 7.75 22.02
C LEU A 39 12.89 7.89 23.48
N ASP A 40 14.20 7.83 23.72
CA ASP A 40 14.80 8.05 25.05
C ASP A 40 14.49 9.44 25.60
N ASP A 41 14.45 10.45 24.72
CA ASP A 41 14.21 11.84 25.09
C ASP A 41 12.72 12.17 25.20
N SER A 42 11.87 11.42 24.51
CA SER A 42 10.44 11.77 24.31
C SER A 42 9.45 10.84 25.02
N ALA A 43 9.89 9.66 25.49
CA ALA A 43 8.98 8.65 26.06
C ALA A 43 8.28 9.09 27.38
N GLU A 44 8.85 10.05 28.10
CA GLU A 44 8.26 10.58 29.33
C GLU A 44 7.08 11.55 29.08
N PHE A 45 6.93 12.06 27.84
CA PHE A 45 5.87 13.01 27.50
C PHE A 45 4.60 12.27 27.06
N GLY A 46 3.47 12.66 27.65
CA GLY A 46 2.17 12.02 27.39
C GLY A 46 1.61 12.30 25.98
N SER A 47 2.04 13.40 25.33
CA SER A 47 1.58 13.77 24.00
C SER A 47 2.60 14.63 23.22
N LEU A 48 2.46 14.65 21.91
CA LEU A 48 3.23 15.54 21.02
C LEU A 48 2.98 17.02 21.37
N GLN A 49 1.74 17.39 21.69
CA GLN A 49 1.40 18.76 22.07
C GLN A 49 2.14 19.20 23.33
N GLN A 50 2.21 18.34 24.34
CA GLN A 50 2.97 18.61 25.56
C GLN A 50 4.46 18.80 25.28
N LEU A 51 5.05 17.91 24.48
CA LEU A 51 6.45 18.00 24.08
C LEU A 51 6.75 19.32 23.34
N ILE A 52 5.94 19.69 22.34
CA ILE A 52 6.13 20.94 21.58
C ILE A 52 6.00 22.16 22.49
N LYS A 53 5.02 22.22 23.39
CA LYS A 53 4.87 23.33 24.37
C LYS A 53 6.11 23.49 25.24
N ILE A 54 6.70 22.40 25.70
CA ILE A 54 7.92 22.43 26.51
C ILE A 54 9.11 22.92 25.67
N ILE A 55 9.25 22.47 24.42
CA ILE A 55 10.31 22.94 23.52
C ILE A 55 10.19 24.45 23.28
N ILE A 56 8.99 24.95 22.96
CA ILE A 56 8.72 26.37 22.75
C ILE A 56 9.14 27.17 23.99
N SER A 57 8.76 26.72 25.18
CA SER A 57 9.11 27.40 26.44
C SER A 57 10.62 27.41 26.70
N ARG A 58 11.30 26.28 26.51
CA ARG A 58 12.75 26.14 26.76
C ARG A 58 13.63 26.91 25.78
N THR A 59 13.17 27.03 24.52
CA THR A 59 13.92 27.72 23.46
C THR A 59 13.58 29.20 23.33
N SER A 60 12.60 29.69 24.09
CA SER A 60 12.05 31.05 23.94
C SER A 60 11.63 31.35 22.48
N CYS A 61 11.08 30.36 21.81
CA CYS A 61 10.64 30.44 20.44
C CYS A 61 9.48 31.44 20.29
N ILE A 62 9.54 32.31 19.30
CA ILE A 62 8.50 33.32 19.01
C ILE A 62 7.63 32.93 17.81
N ASN A 63 8.09 32.01 16.99
CA ASN A 63 7.36 31.46 15.85
C ASN A 63 7.44 29.95 15.86
N PHE A 64 6.33 29.28 15.54
CA PHE A 64 6.24 27.85 15.32
C PHE A 64 5.71 27.59 13.91
N GLU A 65 6.59 27.12 13.03
CA GLU A 65 6.22 26.69 11.68
C GLU A 65 6.32 25.17 11.57
N TYR A 66 5.37 24.57 10.88
CA TYR A 66 5.39 23.11 10.61
C TYR A 66 4.93 22.82 9.20
N GLN A 67 5.50 21.75 8.63
CA GLN A 67 5.01 21.21 7.39
C GLN A 67 3.72 20.43 7.65
N ARG A 68 2.70 20.63 6.82
CA ARG A 68 1.44 19.90 6.89
C ARG A 68 1.73 18.39 6.90
N PRO A 69 1.27 17.66 7.93
CA PRO A 69 1.40 16.21 7.96
C PRO A 69 0.49 15.56 6.91
N ASP A 70 0.85 14.36 6.50
CA ASP A 70 0.08 13.58 5.52
C ASP A 70 -0.99 12.69 6.18
N GLU A 71 -1.38 13.03 7.40
CA GLU A 71 -2.30 12.27 8.23
C GLU A 71 -3.28 13.20 8.94
N TYR A 72 -4.57 12.90 8.83
CA TYR A 72 -5.63 13.75 9.39
C TYR A 72 -5.55 13.86 10.91
N ARG A 73 -5.29 12.74 11.60
CA ARG A 73 -5.15 12.66 13.05
C ARG A 73 -4.06 13.60 13.56
N LEU A 74 -2.88 13.57 12.95
CA LEU A 74 -1.76 14.43 13.32
C LEU A 74 -2.03 15.91 12.97
N LEU A 75 -2.66 16.18 11.82
CA LEU A 75 -3.06 17.53 11.43
C LEU A 75 -4.03 18.13 12.47
N SER A 76 -5.04 17.36 12.88
CA SER A 76 -6.01 17.79 13.89
C SER A 76 -5.35 18.12 15.24
N GLN A 77 -4.38 17.31 15.68
CA GLN A 77 -3.60 17.56 16.90
C GLN A 77 -2.76 18.84 16.79
N LEU A 78 -2.15 19.11 15.63
CA LEU A 78 -1.38 20.33 15.43
C LEU A 78 -2.27 21.58 15.36
N HIS A 79 -3.45 21.48 14.74
CA HIS A 79 -4.43 22.58 14.74
C HIS A 79 -4.93 22.88 16.16
N GLU A 80 -5.21 21.85 16.96
CA GLU A 80 -5.56 22.03 18.37
C GLU A 80 -4.42 22.72 19.15
N LEU A 81 -3.18 22.25 18.99
CA LEU A 81 -2.00 22.85 19.60
C LEU A 81 -1.86 24.34 19.24
N THR A 82 -1.94 24.66 17.93
CA THR A 82 -1.74 26.04 17.44
C THR A 82 -2.82 26.99 17.96
N SER A 83 -4.03 26.51 18.25
CA SER A 83 -5.09 27.30 18.89
C SER A 83 -4.83 27.61 20.37
N GLN A 84 -3.91 26.88 21.02
CA GLN A 84 -3.63 26.97 22.46
C GLN A 84 -2.30 27.68 22.79
N ILE A 85 -1.43 27.93 21.82
CA ILE A 85 -0.14 28.59 22.05
C ILE A 85 -0.21 30.07 21.65
N ALA A 86 0.49 30.92 22.42
CA ALA A 86 0.41 32.38 22.27
C ALA A 86 1.49 32.96 21.34
N ILE A 87 2.18 32.14 20.56
CA ILE A 87 3.20 32.56 19.61
C ILE A 87 2.64 32.51 18.17
N SER A 88 3.32 33.17 17.24
CA SER A 88 2.97 33.09 15.81
C SER A 88 3.10 31.65 15.30
N THR A 89 2.10 31.18 14.57
CA THR A 89 2.09 29.85 14.00
C THR A 89 1.88 29.90 12.49
N LYS A 90 2.54 28.98 11.76
CA LYS A 90 2.38 28.86 10.30
C LYS A 90 2.44 27.41 9.87
N GLU A 91 1.42 26.99 9.15
CA GLU A 91 1.41 25.73 8.42
C GLU A 91 1.89 25.98 6.99
N VAL A 92 2.78 25.13 6.49
CA VAL A 92 3.27 25.14 5.12
C VAL A 92 2.93 23.84 4.42
N ASP A 93 2.57 23.89 3.14
CA ASP A 93 2.26 22.69 2.37
C ASP A 93 3.53 21.85 2.12
N SER A 94 3.31 20.60 1.71
CA SER A 94 4.38 19.68 1.33
C SER A 94 4.64 19.74 -0.17
N GLU A 95 5.90 19.93 -0.57
CA GLU A 95 6.30 19.86 -1.98
C GLU A 95 6.41 18.42 -2.52
N HIS A 96 6.23 17.38 -1.67
CA HIS A 96 6.33 15.99 -2.06
C HIS A 96 5.07 15.42 -2.71
N PHE A 97 4.11 16.27 -2.99
CA PHE A 97 2.97 15.96 -3.85
C PHE A 97 2.93 16.96 -5.01
N LEU A 98 2.51 16.48 -6.17
CA LEU A 98 2.53 17.27 -7.40
C LEU A 98 1.35 18.22 -7.50
N VAL A 99 0.23 17.89 -6.84
CA VAL A 99 -0.93 18.78 -6.72
C VAL A 99 -0.87 19.49 -5.37
N PRO A 100 -0.79 20.82 -5.31
CA PRO A 100 -0.86 21.57 -4.06
C PRO A 100 -2.13 21.24 -3.28
N PHE A 101 -2.04 21.25 -1.95
CA PHE A 101 -3.16 20.88 -1.08
C PHE A 101 -4.40 21.74 -1.33
N GLU A 102 -4.21 23.05 -1.50
CA GLU A 102 -5.28 24.01 -1.76
C GLU A 102 -6.05 23.76 -3.08
N GLU A 103 -5.42 23.07 -4.03
CA GLU A 103 -6.04 22.72 -5.30
C GLU A 103 -6.84 21.41 -5.26
N LEU A 104 -6.67 20.57 -4.24
CA LEU A 104 -7.37 19.28 -4.13
C LEU A 104 -8.90 19.40 -4.29
N PRO A 105 -9.59 20.40 -3.70
CA PRO A 105 -11.04 20.56 -3.87
C PRO A 105 -11.50 20.80 -5.31
N SER A 106 -10.59 21.23 -6.20
CA SER A 106 -10.91 21.41 -7.63
C SER A 106 -10.98 20.08 -8.39
N TYR A 107 -10.34 19.04 -7.87
CA TYR A 107 -10.32 17.72 -8.47
C TYR A 107 -11.20 16.70 -7.71
N PHE A 108 -11.30 16.86 -6.40
CA PHE A 108 -11.94 15.89 -5.50
C PHE A 108 -12.98 16.60 -4.63
N LYS A 109 -14.19 16.05 -4.60
CA LYS A 109 -15.27 16.55 -3.74
C LYS A 109 -15.66 15.47 -2.73
N PRO A 110 -16.06 15.83 -1.51
CA PRO A 110 -16.52 14.88 -0.52
C PRO A 110 -17.62 13.95 -1.07
N ASN A 111 -17.54 12.68 -0.73
CA ASN A 111 -18.52 11.65 -1.12
C ASN A 111 -18.77 11.54 -2.63
N THR A 112 -17.81 11.93 -3.45
CA THR A 112 -17.93 11.88 -4.91
C THR A 112 -16.87 10.99 -5.52
N SER A 113 -17.28 9.95 -6.24
CA SER A 113 -16.36 9.10 -6.98
C SER A 113 -15.74 9.85 -8.15
N VAL A 114 -14.43 9.82 -8.25
CA VAL A 114 -13.64 10.37 -9.35
C VAL A 114 -12.96 9.21 -10.07
N ARG A 115 -13.02 9.18 -11.39
CA ARG A 115 -12.30 8.16 -12.15
C ARG A 115 -10.82 8.48 -12.19
N MET A 116 -9.98 7.63 -11.61
CA MET A 116 -8.51 7.78 -11.57
C MET A 116 -7.92 8.01 -12.97
N GLU A 117 -8.37 7.29 -13.98
CA GLU A 117 -7.93 7.45 -15.37
C GLU A 117 -8.15 8.89 -15.90
N MET A 118 -9.29 9.52 -15.58
CA MET A 118 -9.59 10.90 -15.99
C MET A 118 -8.72 11.91 -15.25
N PHE A 119 -8.47 11.67 -13.97
CA PHE A 119 -7.55 12.48 -13.18
C PHE A 119 -6.12 12.36 -13.71
N TYR A 120 -5.64 11.15 -13.97
CA TYR A 120 -4.32 10.88 -14.53
C TYR A 120 -4.09 11.59 -15.88
N ARG A 121 -5.07 11.56 -16.80
CA ARG A 121 -4.99 12.29 -18.08
C ARG A 121 -4.82 13.79 -17.88
N LYS A 122 -5.54 14.38 -16.92
CA LYS A 122 -5.38 15.80 -16.55
C LYS A 122 -3.97 16.07 -16.03
N MET A 123 -3.43 15.19 -15.19
CA MET A 123 -2.07 15.35 -14.64
C MET A 123 -1.00 15.19 -15.72
N ARG A 124 -1.14 14.22 -16.64
CA ARG A 124 -0.22 14.11 -17.79
C ARG A 124 -0.17 15.39 -18.62
N LYS A 125 -1.33 15.98 -18.93
CA LYS A 125 -1.41 17.25 -19.64
C LYS A 125 -0.79 18.40 -18.83
N ARG A 126 -1.14 18.51 -17.55
CA ARG A 126 -0.64 19.58 -16.66
C ARG A 126 0.89 19.60 -16.58
N PHE A 127 1.50 18.45 -16.43
CA PHE A 127 2.95 18.30 -16.25
C PHE A 127 3.70 17.96 -17.54
N ASN A 128 3.02 17.87 -18.66
CA ASN A 128 3.57 17.47 -19.97
C ASN A 128 4.35 16.14 -19.92
N ILE A 129 3.79 15.13 -19.23
CA ILE A 129 4.43 13.83 -19.01
C ILE A 129 3.94 12.82 -20.05
N LEU A 130 4.88 12.25 -20.84
CA LEU A 130 4.62 11.32 -21.95
C LEU A 130 3.56 11.87 -22.93
N MET A 131 3.71 13.14 -23.31
CA MET A 131 2.82 13.82 -24.25
C MET A 131 3.51 14.08 -25.58
N THR A 132 2.74 14.14 -26.67
CA THR A 132 3.15 14.62 -27.98
C THR A 132 2.11 15.61 -28.49
N GLY A 133 2.45 16.90 -28.47
CA GLY A 133 1.45 17.95 -28.65
C GLY A 133 0.34 17.85 -27.60
N ASP A 134 -0.92 17.91 -28.00
CA ASP A 134 -2.06 17.83 -27.11
C ASP A 134 -2.50 16.38 -26.78
N GLY A 135 -1.88 15.38 -27.40
CA GLY A 135 -2.20 13.96 -27.24
C GLY A 135 -1.16 13.18 -26.41
N PRO A 136 -1.49 11.96 -25.98
CA PRO A 136 -0.55 11.09 -25.29
C PRO A 136 0.49 10.54 -26.26
N LEU A 137 1.75 10.40 -25.81
CA LEU A 137 2.77 9.66 -26.55
C LEU A 137 2.28 8.25 -26.85
N GLY A 138 2.43 7.81 -28.10
CA GLY A 138 1.94 6.51 -28.58
C GLY A 138 0.42 6.45 -28.77
N GLU A 139 -0.26 7.61 -28.89
CA GLU A 139 -1.69 7.76 -29.23
C GLU A 139 -2.67 7.09 -28.24
N ARG A 140 -2.18 6.54 -27.12
CA ARG A 140 -2.96 5.84 -26.10
C ARG A 140 -2.66 6.38 -24.73
N TRP A 141 -3.71 6.47 -23.87
CA TRP A 141 -3.59 6.99 -22.52
C TRP A 141 -3.05 5.97 -21.52
N ASN A 142 -3.27 4.68 -21.76
CA ASN A 142 -2.72 3.60 -20.95
C ASN A 142 -2.46 2.35 -21.79
N PHE A 143 -1.61 1.47 -21.26
CA PHE A 143 -1.14 0.25 -21.94
C PHE A 143 -1.39 -1.00 -21.08
N ASP A 144 -2.34 -0.99 -20.15
CA ASP A 144 -2.65 -2.10 -19.24
C ASP A 144 -2.89 -3.44 -19.93
N THR A 145 -3.43 -3.41 -21.15
CA THR A 145 -3.70 -4.64 -21.91
C THR A 145 -2.44 -5.36 -22.39
N GLU A 146 -1.29 -4.69 -22.40
CA GLU A 146 0.01 -5.26 -22.79
C GLU A 146 0.77 -5.84 -21.61
N ASN A 147 0.33 -5.52 -20.39
CA ASN A 147 0.92 -5.90 -19.14
C ASN A 147 0.21 -7.12 -18.51
N ARG A 148 0.63 -7.57 -17.30
CA ARG A 148 -0.02 -8.63 -16.52
C ARG A 148 0.15 -10.05 -17.04
N LYS A 149 1.37 -10.40 -17.47
CA LYS A 149 1.74 -11.79 -17.78
C LYS A 149 2.14 -12.53 -16.51
N SER A 150 1.91 -13.83 -16.48
CA SER A 150 2.46 -14.73 -15.44
C SER A 150 3.90 -15.15 -15.82
N PHE A 151 4.67 -15.61 -14.81
CA PHE A 151 5.99 -16.14 -15.05
C PHE A 151 5.95 -17.48 -15.78
N SER A 152 6.88 -17.68 -16.71
CA SER A 152 7.27 -18.97 -17.26
C SER A 152 8.51 -19.51 -16.53
N LYS A 153 8.85 -20.77 -16.73
CA LYS A 153 10.09 -21.34 -16.16
C LYS A 153 11.35 -20.56 -16.59
N SER A 154 11.40 -20.11 -17.84
CA SER A 154 12.54 -19.34 -18.36
C SER A 154 12.59 -17.93 -17.78
N SER A 155 11.45 -17.27 -17.59
CA SER A 155 11.43 -15.91 -17.02
C SER A 155 11.75 -15.84 -15.53
N LEU A 156 11.60 -16.94 -14.79
CA LEU A 156 12.01 -17.01 -13.37
C LEU A 156 13.53 -16.92 -13.21
N SER A 157 14.31 -17.51 -14.14
CA SER A 157 15.78 -17.45 -14.09
C SER A 157 16.36 -16.07 -14.47
N GLU A 158 15.52 -15.18 -15.03
CA GLU A 158 15.91 -13.82 -15.42
C GLU A 158 15.70 -12.78 -14.29
N ILE A 159 15.12 -13.19 -13.16
CA ILE A 159 14.85 -12.28 -12.05
C ILE A 159 16.18 -11.87 -11.41
N SER A 160 16.49 -10.58 -11.48
CA SER A 160 17.71 -10.03 -10.90
C SER A 160 17.66 -10.00 -9.36
N PRO A 161 18.82 -10.20 -8.66
CA PRO A 161 18.90 -9.99 -7.22
C PRO A 161 18.43 -8.58 -6.85
N PRO A 162 17.62 -8.39 -5.80
CA PRO A 162 17.22 -7.05 -5.40
C PRO A 162 18.40 -6.26 -4.81
N LEU A 163 18.50 -4.98 -5.11
CA LEU A 163 19.39 -4.10 -4.36
C LEU A 163 18.85 -3.97 -2.94
N VAL A 164 19.64 -4.35 -1.95
CA VAL A 164 19.36 -4.21 -0.52
C VAL A 164 20.49 -3.43 0.16
N PHE A 165 20.17 -2.79 1.26
CA PHE A 165 21.13 -2.05 2.07
C PHE A 165 21.44 -2.83 3.36
N LYS A 166 22.48 -2.39 4.08
CA LYS A 166 22.87 -2.92 5.38
C LYS A 166 23.03 -1.76 6.34
N ASN A 167 21.89 -1.25 6.79
CA ASN A 167 21.86 -0.16 7.75
C ASN A 167 21.80 -0.74 9.16
N ASP A 168 22.75 -0.38 10.02
CA ASP A 168 22.81 -0.87 11.40
C ASP A 168 21.56 -0.44 12.21
N ALA A 169 20.68 -1.39 12.50
CA ALA A 169 19.46 -1.16 13.24
C ALA A 169 19.57 -1.53 14.74
N ARG A 170 20.70 -2.06 15.21
CA ARG A 170 20.84 -2.58 16.60
C ARG A 170 20.50 -1.55 17.66
N ALA A 171 20.93 -0.30 17.50
CA ALA A 171 20.63 0.77 18.45
C ALA A 171 19.11 1.11 18.47
N ALA A 172 18.45 1.08 17.32
CA ALA A 172 17.01 1.30 17.23
C ALA A 172 16.22 0.15 17.86
N ILE A 173 16.62 -1.11 17.60
CA ILE A 173 16.01 -2.30 18.20
C ILE A 173 16.18 -2.28 19.72
N ALA A 174 17.40 -2.06 20.24
CA ALA A 174 17.65 -1.98 21.68
C ALA A 174 16.84 -0.87 22.36
N ARG A 175 16.60 0.25 21.67
CA ARG A 175 15.76 1.35 22.17
C ARG A 175 14.28 0.95 22.26
N LEU A 176 13.76 0.19 21.26
CA LEU A 176 12.41 -0.36 21.31
C LEU A 176 12.21 -1.31 22.48
N GLU A 177 13.17 -2.22 22.71
CA GLU A 177 13.19 -3.15 23.83
C GLU A 177 13.22 -2.43 25.18
N LYS A 178 14.12 -1.45 25.33
CA LYS A 178 14.26 -0.61 26.54
C LYS A 178 12.92 0.05 26.92
N HIS A 179 12.18 0.55 25.94
CA HIS A 179 10.89 1.22 26.15
C HIS A 179 9.70 0.28 26.09
N LYS A 180 9.94 -1.05 25.96
CA LYS A 180 8.89 -2.10 25.92
C LYS A 180 7.85 -1.84 24.83
N ILE A 181 8.29 -1.35 23.68
CA ILE A 181 7.40 -1.14 22.53
C ILE A 181 7.06 -2.50 21.93
N SER A 182 5.77 -2.82 21.87
CA SER A 182 5.31 -4.06 21.23
C SER A 182 5.39 -3.94 19.72
N THR A 183 6.17 -4.81 19.10
CA THR A 183 6.33 -4.90 17.64
C THR A 183 5.96 -6.29 17.13
N ILE A 184 5.90 -6.43 15.81
CA ILE A 184 5.71 -7.71 15.10
C ILE A 184 6.80 -7.87 14.04
N GLY A 185 6.80 -9.04 13.40
CA GLY A 185 7.77 -9.39 12.36
C GLY A 185 9.15 -9.73 12.91
N GLU A 186 10.04 -10.03 12.00
CA GLU A 186 11.40 -10.46 12.33
C GLU A 186 12.33 -9.23 12.43
N PRO A 187 13.01 -9.02 13.57
CA PRO A 187 14.06 -8.02 13.66
C PRO A 187 15.24 -8.43 12.79
N ASP A 188 15.93 -7.45 12.23
CA ASP A 188 17.14 -7.64 11.46
C ASP A 188 18.14 -6.53 11.82
N ASP A 189 19.31 -6.90 12.26
CA ASP A 189 20.38 -5.96 12.61
C ASP A 189 20.85 -5.16 11.38
N ASP A 190 20.77 -5.76 10.19
CA ASP A 190 21.09 -5.18 8.88
C ASP A 190 19.81 -4.74 8.14
N LEU A 191 19.24 -3.60 8.52
CA LEU A 191 18.01 -3.12 7.87
C LEU A 191 18.21 -2.92 6.36
N LEU A 192 17.41 -3.63 5.57
CA LEU A 192 17.52 -3.69 4.11
C LEU A 192 16.93 -2.48 3.36
N TRP A 193 16.16 -1.64 4.03
CA TRP A 193 15.47 -0.49 3.43
C TRP A 193 16.38 0.74 3.34
N PRO A 194 16.25 1.58 2.28
CA PRO A 194 17.02 2.84 2.20
C PRO A 194 16.57 3.81 3.29
N ILE A 195 17.53 4.43 3.99
CA ILE A 195 17.27 5.37 5.07
C ILE A 195 17.60 6.82 4.72
N ASP A 196 18.30 7.04 3.61
CA ASP A 196 18.71 8.37 3.18
C ASP A 196 18.49 8.59 1.67
N ARG A 197 18.78 9.82 1.23
CA ARG A 197 18.61 10.21 -0.17
C ARG A 197 19.58 9.49 -1.11
N THR A 198 20.80 9.23 -0.68
CA THR A 198 21.83 8.54 -1.49
C THR A 198 21.40 7.12 -1.79
N GLN A 199 21.03 6.37 -0.79
CA GLN A 199 20.51 5.00 -0.93
C GLN A 199 19.21 4.96 -1.75
N SER A 200 18.31 5.91 -1.52
CA SER A 200 17.06 5.99 -2.26
C SER A 200 17.26 6.29 -3.75
N LEU A 201 18.25 7.11 -4.11
CA LEU A 201 18.64 7.35 -5.50
C LEU A 201 19.30 6.12 -6.12
N GLN A 202 20.17 5.43 -5.40
CA GLN A 202 20.75 4.16 -5.85
C GLN A 202 19.65 3.11 -6.14
N LEU A 203 18.65 3.02 -5.28
CA LEU A 203 17.51 2.12 -5.51
C LEU A 203 16.69 2.52 -6.74
N LEU A 204 16.49 3.82 -6.98
CA LEU A 204 15.81 4.33 -8.18
C LEU A 204 16.58 4.01 -9.47
N GLU A 205 17.89 4.25 -9.46
CA GLU A 205 18.78 3.94 -10.58
C GLU A 205 18.79 2.43 -10.88
N TYR A 206 18.95 1.63 -9.83
CA TYR A 206 18.87 0.17 -9.93
C TYR A 206 17.54 -0.31 -10.53
N PHE A 207 16.41 0.24 -10.07
CA PHE A 207 15.12 -0.11 -10.63
C PHE A 207 15.00 0.27 -12.12
N CYS A 208 15.48 1.45 -12.49
CA CYS A 208 15.46 1.89 -13.89
C CYS A 208 16.30 1.00 -14.80
N GLU A 209 17.41 0.48 -14.30
CA GLU A 209 18.32 -0.39 -15.04
C GLU A 209 17.81 -1.83 -15.16
N PHE A 210 17.39 -2.43 -14.04
CA PHE A 210 17.09 -3.87 -13.96
C PHE A 210 15.59 -4.21 -13.87
N GLY A 211 14.76 -3.30 -13.37
CA GLY A 211 13.35 -3.56 -13.09
C GLY A 211 12.38 -2.98 -14.13
N LEU A 212 12.60 -1.75 -14.58
CA LEU A 212 11.61 -0.98 -15.33
C LEU A 212 11.20 -1.65 -16.66
N SER A 213 12.12 -2.29 -17.37
CA SER A 213 11.84 -3.00 -18.64
C SER A 213 10.89 -4.19 -18.49
N LYS A 214 10.73 -4.72 -17.27
CA LYS A 214 9.90 -5.88 -16.94
C LYS A 214 8.74 -5.55 -15.98
N PHE A 215 8.75 -4.36 -15.39
CA PHE A 215 7.80 -3.95 -14.34
C PHE A 215 6.34 -4.18 -14.73
N GLY A 216 5.87 -3.53 -15.79
CA GLY A 216 4.47 -3.67 -16.22
C GLY A 216 4.14 -5.08 -16.72
N LEU A 217 5.09 -5.73 -17.41
CA LEU A 217 4.91 -7.07 -17.95
C LEU A 217 4.52 -8.07 -16.86
N TYR A 218 5.18 -8.00 -15.69
CA TYR A 218 5.00 -8.92 -14.55
C TYR A 218 4.40 -8.26 -13.31
N GLN A 219 3.75 -7.10 -13.44
CA GLN A 219 3.23 -6.33 -12.29
C GLN A 219 2.23 -7.11 -11.42
N ASP A 220 1.50 -8.08 -12.00
CA ASP A 220 0.52 -8.91 -11.28
C ASP A 220 1.06 -10.33 -11.00
N ALA A 221 2.28 -10.65 -11.43
CA ALA A 221 2.84 -12.00 -11.27
C ALA A 221 3.38 -12.23 -9.86
N MET A 222 3.19 -13.45 -9.37
CA MET A 222 3.67 -13.92 -8.06
C MET A 222 4.33 -15.29 -8.24
N THR A 223 5.28 -15.65 -7.37
CA THR A 223 5.93 -16.96 -7.39
C THR A 223 6.45 -17.33 -6.01
N GLU A 224 6.59 -18.63 -5.73
CA GLU A 224 7.37 -19.17 -4.61
C GLU A 224 8.67 -19.84 -5.05
N ASN A 225 8.93 -19.87 -6.36
CA ASN A 225 10.07 -20.57 -6.97
C ASN A 225 11.23 -19.64 -7.36
N SER A 226 11.43 -18.57 -6.59
CA SER A 226 12.58 -17.67 -6.71
C SER A 226 13.01 -17.20 -5.32
N GLU A 227 14.30 -17.14 -5.05
CA GLU A 227 14.83 -16.52 -3.83
C GLU A 227 14.52 -15.02 -3.76
N TYR A 228 14.25 -14.39 -4.92
CA TYR A 228 13.89 -12.97 -5.05
C TYR A 228 12.38 -12.74 -5.14
N GLN A 229 11.56 -13.74 -4.78
CA GLN A 229 10.09 -13.70 -4.84
C GLN A 229 9.45 -12.49 -4.14
N TRP A 230 10.11 -11.96 -3.13
CA TRP A 230 9.60 -10.84 -2.35
C TRP A 230 9.72 -9.48 -3.07
N SER A 231 10.68 -9.33 -3.98
CA SER A 231 10.99 -8.09 -4.69
C SER A 231 10.54 -8.12 -6.15
N LEU A 232 10.85 -9.22 -6.88
CA LEU A 232 10.62 -9.37 -8.31
C LEU A 232 11.13 -8.13 -9.08
N TYR A 233 10.29 -7.56 -9.94
CA TYR A 233 10.56 -6.34 -10.71
C TYR A 233 9.90 -5.09 -10.10
N HIS A 234 9.46 -5.14 -8.85
CA HIS A 234 8.86 -4.00 -8.17
C HIS A 234 9.93 -3.00 -7.71
N SER A 235 9.63 -1.71 -7.84
CA SER A 235 10.60 -0.65 -7.56
C SER A 235 11.01 -0.52 -6.10
N ARG A 236 10.14 -0.88 -5.17
CA ARG A 236 10.32 -0.72 -3.72
C ARG A 236 10.60 0.72 -3.27
N LEU A 237 10.22 1.71 -4.11
CA LEU A 237 10.43 3.14 -3.86
C LEU A 237 9.36 3.75 -2.96
N SER A 238 8.32 3.00 -2.60
CA SER A 238 7.16 3.49 -1.83
C SER A 238 7.57 4.05 -0.47
N PHE A 239 8.48 3.39 0.26
CA PHE A 239 9.01 3.92 1.51
C PHE A 239 9.70 5.28 1.30
N SER A 240 10.63 5.37 0.36
CA SER A 240 11.35 6.62 0.06
C SER A 240 10.44 7.77 -0.40
N LEU A 241 9.37 7.45 -1.13
CA LEU A 241 8.37 8.44 -1.57
C LEU A 241 7.46 8.87 -0.40
N ASN A 242 7.04 7.94 0.44
CA ASN A 242 6.09 8.22 1.53
C ASN A 242 6.77 8.91 2.72
N THR A 243 8.05 8.63 2.97
CA THR A 243 8.90 9.33 3.95
C THR A 243 9.49 10.64 3.41
N LYS A 244 9.16 11.05 2.18
CA LYS A 244 9.62 12.29 1.54
C LYS A 244 11.13 12.36 1.25
N ILE A 245 11.83 11.24 1.26
CA ILE A 245 13.25 11.16 0.89
C ILE A 245 13.43 11.41 -0.61
N LEU A 246 12.52 10.89 -1.45
CA LEU A 246 12.49 11.15 -2.89
C LEU A 246 11.29 12.01 -3.30
N HIS A 247 11.55 12.99 -4.16
CA HIS A 247 10.50 13.78 -4.76
C HIS A 247 9.85 13.02 -5.94
N PRO A 248 8.51 12.93 -6.05
CA PRO A 248 7.84 12.13 -7.08
C PRO A 248 8.17 12.56 -8.51
N MET A 249 8.32 13.87 -8.77
CA MET A 249 8.71 14.33 -10.10
C MET A 249 10.12 13.89 -10.50
N GLN A 250 11.05 13.82 -9.54
CA GLN A 250 12.39 13.29 -9.80
C GLN A 250 12.35 11.81 -10.22
N VAL A 251 11.52 11.01 -9.53
CA VAL A 251 11.34 9.59 -9.88
C VAL A 251 10.74 9.44 -11.28
N ILE A 252 9.72 10.23 -11.62
CA ILE A 252 9.10 10.26 -12.95
C ILE A 252 10.12 10.63 -14.03
N GLN A 253 10.87 11.71 -13.84
CA GLN A 253 11.86 12.19 -14.80
C GLN A 253 13.01 11.20 -15.01
N THR A 254 13.47 10.54 -13.93
CA THR A 254 14.51 9.50 -14.03
C THR A 254 14.02 8.31 -14.84
N ALA A 255 12.77 7.86 -14.63
CA ALA A 255 12.19 6.77 -15.41
C ALA A 255 12.01 7.14 -16.89
N ILE A 256 11.57 8.38 -17.19
CA ILE A 256 11.48 8.87 -18.58
C ILE A 256 12.86 8.88 -19.25
N LYS A 257 13.86 9.43 -18.56
CA LYS A 257 15.23 9.46 -19.07
C LYS A 257 15.80 8.06 -19.32
N ALA A 258 15.51 7.11 -18.44
CA ALA A 258 15.90 5.71 -18.65
C ALA A 258 15.21 5.13 -19.89
N PHE A 259 13.92 5.38 -20.09
CA PHE A 259 13.19 4.99 -21.31
C PHE A 259 13.80 5.58 -22.58
N GLU A 260 14.06 6.88 -22.60
CA GLU A 260 14.64 7.57 -23.76
C GLU A 260 16.05 7.05 -24.12
N ASN A 261 16.85 6.71 -23.12
CA ASN A 261 18.21 6.20 -23.29
C ASN A 261 18.30 4.70 -23.58
N SER A 262 17.22 3.95 -23.38
CA SER A 262 17.22 2.48 -23.43
C SER A 262 17.37 1.87 -24.81
N LYS A 263 17.40 2.68 -25.88
CA LYS A 263 17.47 2.21 -27.28
C LYS A 263 16.39 1.17 -27.63
N GLY A 264 15.24 1.23 -26.94
CA GLY A 264 14.09 0.36 -27.17
C GLY A 264 14.00 -0.87 -26.25
N GLU A 265 14.92 -1.05 -25.30
CA GLU A 265 14.83 -2.12 -24.29
C GLU A 265 13.68 -1.89 -23.31
N ILE A 266 13.45 -0.64 -22.92
CA ILE A 266 12.28 -0.24 -22.16
C ILE A 266 11.23 0.26 -23.17
N ASN A 267 10.08 -0.38 -23.24
CA ASN A 267 9.00 0.08 -24.11
C ASN A 267 8.05 1.06 -23.38
N LEU A 268 7.23 1.76 -24.16
CA LEU A 268 6.31 2.77 -23.63
C LEU A 268 5.32 2.20 -22.62
N ALA A 269 4.87 0.93 -22.77
CA ALA A 269 3.94 0.31 -21.85
C ALA A 269 4.52 0.16 -20.42
N GLN A 270 5.84 -0.08 -20.33
CA GLN A 270 6.52 -0.22 -19.05
C GLN A 270 6.65 1.13 -18.34
N VAL A 271 7.18 2.14 -19.02
CA VAL A 271 7.38 3.46 -18.41
C VAL A 271 6.05 4.15 -18.10
N GLU A 272 5.05 4.06 -18.99
CA GLU A 272 3.71 4.59 -18.73
C GLU A 272 3.05 3.89 -17.54
N GLY A 273 3.12 2.56 -17.49
CA GLY A 273 2.59 1.77 -16.38
C GLY A 273 3.20 2.17 -15.04
N PHE A 274 4.51 2.43 -14.98
CA PHE A 274 5.18 2.88 -13.77
C PHE A 274 4.80 4.32 -13.40
N ILE A 275 4.86 5.26 -14.35
CA ILE A 275 4.51 6.67 -14.09
C ILE A 275 3.06 6.81 -13.62
N ARG A 276 2.15 5.98 -14.13
CA ARG A 276 0.76 5.98 -13.71
C ARG A 276 0.57 5.61 -12.23
N GLN A 277 1.48 4.83 -11.63
CA GLN A 277 1.42 4.57 -10.19
C GLN A 277 1.73 5.84 -9.38
N ILE A 278 2.64 6.69 -9.87
CA ILE A 278 3.09 7.89 -9.15
C ILE A 278 2.22 9.10 -9.50
N LEU A 279 2.14 9.47 -10.77
CA LEU A 279 1.38 10.64 -11.23
C LEU A 279 -0.15 10.41 -11.15
N GLY A 280 -0.59 9.18 -11.33
CA GLY A 280 -2.00 8.78 -11.25
C GLY A 280 -2.39 8.36 -9.85
N TRP A 281 -2.09 7.13 -9.48
CA TRP A 281 -2.61 6.53 -8.25
C TRP A 281 -2.17 7.25 -6.98
N ARG A 282 -0.89 7.58 -6.82
CA ARG A 282 -0.40 8.23 -5.59
C ARG A 282 -1.09 9.59 -5.34
N GLU A 283 -1.18 10.44 -6.35
CA GLU A 283 -1.85 11.74 -6.22
C GLU A 283 -3.37 11.58 -6.05
N TYR A 284 -3.97 10.61 -6.76
CA TYR A 284 -5.39 10.33 -6.69
C TYR A 284 -5.83 9.84 -5.30
N VAL A 285 -5.12 8.85 -4.71
CA VAL A 285 -5.50 8.33 -3.38
C VAL A 285 -5.32 9.39 -2.30
N ARG A 286 -4.29 10.26 -2.40
CA ARG A 286 -4.15 11.42 -1.51
C ARG A 286 -5.36 12.35 -1.60
N GLY A 287 -5.79 12.66 -2.82
CA GLY A 287 -6.95 13.52 -3.03
C GLY A 287 -8.24 12.93 -2.47
N MET A 288 -8.46 11.64 -2.71
CA MET A 288 -9.62 10.91 -2.18
C MET A 288 -9.60 10.82 -0.65
N TYR A 289 -8.43 10.58 -0.05
CA TYR A 289 -8.27 10.59 1.41
C TYR A 289 -8.68 11.94 1.99
N TRP A 290 -8.01 13.03 1.59
CA TRP A 290 -8.24 14.34 2.19
C TRP A 290 -9.65 14.89 1.94
N SER A 291 -10.25 14.59 0.80
CA SER A 291 -11.62 15.06 0.50
C SER A 291 -12.70 14.35 1.32
N ASN A 292 -12.42 13.18 1.89
CA ASN A 292 -13.40 12.37 2.60
C ASN A 292 -13.12 12.23 4.10
N MET A 293 -11.93 12.64 4.59
CA MET A 293 -11.67 12.64 6.04
C MET A 293 -12.51 13.71 6.76
N PRO A 294 -12.89 13.51 8.05
CA PRO A 294 -12.59 12.34 8.89
C PRO A 294 -13.49 11.11 8.65
N ASN A 295 -14.60 11.25 7.97
CA ASN A 295 -15.63 10.21 7.88
C ASN A 295 -15.19 8.95 7.11
N TYR A 296 -14.14 9.08 6.27
CA TYR A 296 -13.64 7.96 5.46
C TYR A 296 -13.16 6.79 6.33
N SER A 297 -12.52 7.07 7.45
CA SER A 297 -12.04 6.04 8.39
C SER A 297 -13.13 5.21 9.07
N ALA A 298 -14.39 5.64 9.00
CA ALA A 298 -15.54 4.90 9.54
C ALA A 298 -16.37 4.18 8.47
N ALA A 299 -15.95 4.25 7.19
CA ALA A 299 -16.71 3.68 6.09
C ALA A 299 -16.75 2.15 6.16
N ASN A 300 -17.94 1.55 6.10
CA ASN A 300 -18.19 0.10 6.05
C ASN A 300 -19.47 -0.23 5.28
N SER A 301 -19.46 0.05 3.98
CA SER A 301 -20.66 -0.10 3.13
C SER A 301 -21.13 -1.54 2.93
N LEU A 302 -20.28 -2.53 3.24
CA LEU A 302 -20.62 -3.94 3.10
C LEU A 302 -21.06 -4.59 4.42
N ASP A 303 -21.13 -3.83 5.52
CA ASP A 303 -21.46 -4.30 6.87
C ASP A 303 -20.56 -5.46 7.33
N ALA A 304 -19.29 -5.41 6.94
CA ALA A 304 -18.30 -6.42 7.28
C ALA A 304 -17.86 -6.26 8.75
N ASN A 305 -17.93 -7.35 9.52
CA ASN A 305 -17.73 -7.29 10.98
C ASN A 305 -17.07 -8.53 11.60
N ARG A 306 -16.52 -9.44 10.77
CA ARG A 306 -15.81 -10.59 11.29
C ARG A 306 -14.43 -10.19 11.77
N PRO A 307 -13.95 -10.76 12.89
CA PRO A 307 -12.62 -10.48 13.38
C PRO A 307 -11.54 -10.96 12.39
N LEU A 308 -10.40 -10.29 12.44
CA LEU A 308 -9.21 -10.69 11.70
C LEU A 308 -8.65 -11.99 12.29
N PRO A 309 -8.53 -13.09 11.52
CA PRO A 309 -8.01 -14.36 12.04
C PRO A 309 -6.58 -14.22 12.58
N GLY A 310 -6.30 -14.97 13.65
CA GLY A 310 -4.99 -14.93 14.33
C GLY A 310 -3.81 -15.27 13.42
N TRP A 311 -4.01 -16.08 12.42
CA TRP A 311 -2.97 -16.43 11.44
C TRP A 311 -2.54 -15.28 10.52
N PHE A 312 -3.25 -14.14 10.48
CA PHE A 312 -2.71 -12.92 9.85
C PHE A 312 -1.44 -12.41 10.55
N TRP A 313 -1.27 -12.75 11.81
CA TRP A 313 -0.11 -12.34 12.61
C TRP A 313 1.04 -13.35 12.60
N SER A 314 0.78 -14.63 12.23
CA SER A 314 1.77 -15.72 12.25
C SER A 314 2.07 -16.30 10.87
N GLY A 315 1.14 -16.21 9.92
CA GLY A 315 1.21 -16.94 8.67
C GLY A 315 0.86 -18.44 8.81
N ASP A 316 0.33 -18.86 9.96
CA ASP A 316 -0.02 -20.27 10.20
C ASP A 316 -1.40 -20.60 9.61
N THR A 317 -1.45 -20.70 8.31
CA THR A 317 -2.63 -21.07 7.52
C THR A 317 -2.30 -22.12 6.49
N LYS A 318 -3.28 -22.95 6.15
CA LYS A 318 -3.17 -23.99 5.10
C LYS A 318 -3.26 -23.42 3.68
N MET A 319 -3.77 -22.19 3.52
CA MET A 319 -3.86 -21.51 2.24
C MET A 319 -2.46 -21.04 1.78
N ASN A 320 -1.76 -21.82 0.93
CA ASN A 320 -0.37 -21.55 0.57
C ASN A 320 -0.12 -20.10 0.06
N CYS A 321 -1.01 -19.55 -0.76
CA CYS A 321 -0.89 -18.18 -1.26
C CYS A 321 -0.92 -17.12 -0.13
N VAL A 322 -1.81 -17.29 0.86
CA VAL A 322 -1.93 -16.41 2.02
C VAL A 322 -0.72 -16.58 2.94
N LYS A 323 -0.36 -17.85 3.25
CA LYS A 323 0.82 -18.18 4.04
C LYS A 323 2.08 -17.52 3.50
N LYS A 324 2.37 -17.68 2.20
CA LYS A 324 3.55 -17.09 1.55
C LYS A 324 3.54 -15.57 1.60
N SER A 325 2.38 -14.95 1.36
CA SER A 325 2.26 -13.49 1.41
C SER A 325 2.48 -12.93 2.83
N ILE A 326 1.94 -13.60 3.85
CA ILE A 326 2.10 -13.17 5.24
C ILE A 326 3.53 -13.44 5.73
N GLN A 327 4.10 -14.62 5.48
CA GLN A 327 5.47 -14.92 5.85
C GLN A 327 6.46 -13.92 5.24
N GLN A 328 6.32 -13.60 3.95
CA GLN A 328 7.11 -12.56 3.30
C GLN A 328 6.94 -11.20 4.00
N THR A 329 5.71 -10.85 4.38
CA THR A 329 5.42 -9.60 5.11
C THR A 329 6.11 -9.58 6.47
N MET A 330 6.08 -10.68 7.22
CA MET A 330 6.72 -10.78 8.55
C MET A 330 8.24 -10.74 8.48
N THR A 331 8.83 -11.26 7.39
CA THR A 331 10.30 -11.25 7.21
C THR A 331 10.81 -9.90 6.69
N TYR A 332 10.08 -9.26 5.74
CA TYR A 332 10.61 -8.08 5.04
C TYR A 332 9.82 -6.78 5.31
N SER A 333 8.78 -6.80 6.13
CA SER A 333 7.83 -5.68 6.26
C SER A 333 7.24 -5.25 4.91
N TYR A 334 7.14 -6.19 3.95
CA TYR A 334 6.78 -5.88 2.57
C TYR A 334 6.09 -7.04 1.86
N ALA A 335 5.05 -6.70 1.15
CA ALA A 335 4.48 -7.50 0.06
C ALA A 335 4.19 -6.54 -1.11
N HIS A 336 4.34 -7.00 -2.36
CA HIS A 336 4.00 -6.14 -3.49
C HIS A 336 2.48 -6.01 -3.65
N HIS A 337 2.04 -4.98 -4.38
CA HIS A 337 0.63 -4.56 -4.44
C HIS A 337 -0.35 -5.71 -4.72
N ILE A 338 0.00 -6.63 -5.63
CA ILE A 338 -0.90 -7.74 -5.98
C ILE A 338 -1.07 -8.75 -4.85
N GLN A 339 -0.04 -9.04 -4.08
CA GLN A 339 -0.18 -9.87 -2.87
C GLN A 339 -1.12 -9.18 -1.86
N ARG A 340 -0.95 -7.86 -1.67
CA ARG A 340 -1.82 -7.06 -0.78
C ARG A 340 -3.26 -7.04 -1.28
N LEU A 341 -3.50 -6.74 -2.56
CA LEU A 341 -4.84 -6.59 -3.11
C LEU A 341 -5.54 -7.93 -3.36
N MET A 342 -4.88 -8.85 -4.07
CA MET A 342 -5.53 -10.02 -4.64
C MET A 342 -5.34 -11.31 -3.83
N VAL A 343 -4.51 -11.29 -2.78
CA VAL A 343 -4.36 -12.40 -1.86
C VAL A 343 -4.95 -12.00 -0.50
N THR A 344 -4.26 -11.23 0.33
CA THR A 344 -4.73 -10.88 1.67
C THR A 344 -5.97 -9.98 1.64
N GLY A 345 -5.99 -8.94 0.80
CA GLY A 345 -7.15 -8.04 0.66
C GLY A 345 -8.37 -8.73 0.07
N ASN A 346 -8.19 -9.56 -0.98
CA ASN A 346 -9.28 -10.33 -1.55
C ASN A 346 -9.86 -11.33 -0.53
N PHE A 347 -9.03 -12.03 0.24
CA PHE A 347 -9.50 -12.88 1.33
C PHE A 347 -10.33 -12.07 2.34
N SER A 348 -9.83 -10.94 2.80
CA SER A 348 -10.52 -10.06 3.76
C SER A 348 -11.89 -9.59 3.25
N LEU A 349 -11.97 -9.20 1.97
CA LEU A 349 -13.22 -8.83 1.29
C LEU A 349 -14.21 -10.01 1.26
N LEU A 350 -13.76 -11.17 0.79
CA LEU A 350 -14.62 -12.35 0.63
C LEU A 350 -15.11 -12.87 1.97
N ALA A 351 -14.25 -12.91 2.96
CA ALA A 351 -14.58 -13.30 4.32
C ALA A 351 -15.45 -12.27 5.06
N GLY A 352 -15.44 -11.00 4.63
CA GLY A 352 -16.15 -9.92 5.30
C GLY A 352 -15.54 -9.56 6.64
N LEU A 353 -14.20 -9.42 6.68
CA LEU A 353 -13.47 -9.01 7.88
C LEU A 353 -13.74 -7.53 8.19
N ALA A 354 -13.72 -7.19 9.47
CA ALA A 354 -13.92 -5.83 9.96
C ALA A 354 -12.88 -4.87 9.35
N PRO A 355 -13.29 -3.80 8.66
CA PRO A 355 -12.35 -2.89 8.00
C PRO A 355 -11.34 -2.27 8.96
N ASP A 356 -11.72 -1.96 10.19
CA ASP A 356 -10.82 -1.37 11.20
C ASP A 356 -9.66 -2.31 11.52
N GLU A 357 -9.91 -3.61 11.70
CA GLU A 357 -8.86 -4.58 12.01
C GLU A 357 -7.95 -4.84 10.80
N VAL A 358 -8.51 -4.83 9.59
CA VAL A 358 -7.72 -4.97 8.37
C VAL A 358 -6.84 -3.75 8.13
N ASP A 359 -7.37 -2.53 8.29
CA ASP A 359 -6.59 -1.29 8.19
C ASP A 359 -5.45 -1.25 9.23
N GLU A 360 -5.76 -1.63 10.49
CA GLU A 360 -4.77 -1.70 11.57
C GLU A 360 -3.62 -2.65 11.22
N TRP A 361 -3.95 -3.83 10.68
CA TRP A 361 -2.96 -4.79 10.24
C TRP A 361 -2.11 -4.24 9.08
N TYR A 362 -2.74 -3.69 8.03
CA TYR A 362 -2.02 -3.14 6.87
C TYR A 362 -1.15 -1.95 7.25
N LEU A 363 -1.67 -1.03 8.04
CA LEU A 363 -0.91 0.11 8.57
C LEU A 363 0.27 -0.36 9.41
N GLY A 364 0.09 -1.41 10.21
CA GLY A 364 1.12 -1.94 11.09
C GLY A 364 2.25 -2.64 10.35
N VAL A 365 1.94 -3.56 9.44
CA VAL A 365 2.91 -4.53 8.93
C VAL A 365 3.79 -4.04 7.78
N TYR A 366 3.35 -3.08 6.98
CA TYR A 366 4.11 -2.65 5.79
C TYR A 366 4.96 -1.42 6.05
N VAL A 367 6.24 -1.49 5.68
CA VAL A 367 7.22 -0.41 5.86
C VAL A 367 6.80 0.92 5.24
N ASP A 368 6.08 0.85 4.14
CA ASP A 368 5.64 2.00 3.34
C ASP A 368 4.23 2.51 3.68
N ALA A 369 3.52 1.83 4.62
CA ALA A 369 2.16 2.21 4.99
C ALA A 369 2.15 3.46 5.88
N ILE A 370 1.42 4.48 5.42
CA ILE A 370 1.04 5.70 6.12
C ILE A 370 -0.45 5.90 5.86
N GLU A 371 -1.20 6.45 6.78
CA GLU A 371 -2.67 6.47 6.77
C GLU A 371 -3.26 7.02 5.45
N TRP A 372 -2.71 8.10 4.88
CA TRP A 372 -3.25 8.70 3.65
C TRP A 372 -3.20 7.76 2.43
N VAL A 373 -2.21 6.87 2.37
CA VAL A 373 -2.07 5.91 1.26
C VAL A 373 -2.69 4.57 1.61
N GLU A 374 -2.67 4.20 2.90
CA GLU A 374 -3.16 2.91 3.36
C GLU A 374 -4.69 2.86 3.31
N LEU A 375 -5.41 3.77 3.99
CA LEU A 375 -6.87 3.76 4.06
C LEU A 375 -7.58 3.67 2.70
N PRO A 376 -7.26 4.51 1.68
CA PRO A 376 -7.91 4.38 0.38
C PRO A 376 -7.60 3.07 -0.35
N ASN A 377 -6.41 2.51 -0.16
CA ASN A 377 -6.04 1.24 -0.78
C ASN A 377 -6.68 0.04 -0.06
N THR A 378 -6.82 0.09 1.26
CA THR A 378 -7.40 -1.00 2.04
C THR A 378 -8.92 -0.88 2.09
N ARG A 379 -9.47 0.16 2.74
CA ARG A 379 -10.93 0.37 2.83
C ARG A 379 -11.60 0.53 1.47
N GLY A 380 -11.01 1.36 0.60
CA GLY A 380 -11.58 1.67 -0.69
C GLY A 380 -11.36 0.58 -1.73
N MET A 381 -10.10 0.28 -2.04
CA MET A 381 -9.78 -0.61 -3.14
C MET A 381 -9.93 -2.09 -2.76
N ALA A 382 -9.32 -2.53 -1.65
CA ALA A 382 -9.30 -3.94 -1.29
C ALA A 382 -10.66 -4.41 -0.72
N LEU A 383 -11.24 -3.67 0.23
CA LEU A 383 -12.44 -4.07 0.96
C LEU A 383 -13.75 -3.51 0.35
N PHE A 384 -13.68 -2.55 -0.57
CA PHE A 384 -14.86 -1.85 -1.09
C PHE A 384 -15.75 -1.26 0.03
N ALA A 385 -15.18 -0.98 1.17
CA ALA A 385 -15.89 -0.50 2.35
C ALA A 385 -16.34 0.97 2.20
N ASP A 386 -15.76 1.72 1.25
CA ASP A 386 -16.14 3.09 0.91
C ASP A 386 -17.35 3.20 -0.03
N GLY A 387 -17.98 2.06 -0.38
CA GLY A 387 -19.15 2.03 -1.25
C GLY A 387 -18.87 2.36 -2.71
N GLY A 388 -17.61 2.34 -3.13
CA GLY A 388 -17.22 2.55 -4.52
C GLY A 388 -16.74 3.98 -4.83
N LEU A 389 -16.27 4.71 -3.85
CA LEU A 389 -15.61 6.01 -4.07
C LEU A 389 -14.30 5.83 -4.84
N ILE A 390 -13.48 4.84 -4.46
CA ILE A 390 -12.21 4.52 -5.11
C ILE A 390 -12.39 3.53 -6.26
N ALA A 391 -13.02 2.40 -5.98
CA ALA A 391 -13.14 1.29 -6.90
C ALA A 391 -14.55 1.21 -7.49
N SER A 392 -14.69 1.19 -8.81
CA SER A 392 -16.00 1.12 -9.49
C SER A 392 -16.69 -0.24 -9.36
N LYS A 393 -16.03 -1.25 -8.81
CA LYS A 393 -16.55 -2.57 -8.45
C LYS A 393 -15.64 -3.20 -7.38
N PRO A 394 -16.12 -4.15 -6.58
CA PRO A 394 -15.26 -4.96 -5.72
C PRO A 394 -14.21 -5.72 -6.51
N TYR A 395 -12.98 -5.80 -5.98
CA TYR A 395 -11.89 -6.62 -6.54
C TYR A 395 -11.99 -8.07 -6.08
N ALA A 396 -13.23 -8.60 -6.00
CA ALA A 396 -13.49 -9.98 -5.65
C ALA A 396 -13.01 -10.93 -6.75
N ALA A 397 -12.26 -11.97 -6.37
CA ALA A 397 -11.75 -13.00 -7.27
C ALA A 397 -11.71 -14.37 -6.57
N SER A 398 -11.98 -15.44 -7.35
CA SER A 398 -11.78 -16.82 -6.89
C SER A 398 -10.30 -17.22 -6.93
N GLY A 399 -9.98 -18.41 -6.42
CA GLY A 399 -8.65 -18.99 -6.49
C GLY A 399 -8.07 -19.12 -7.90
N ASN A 400 -8.93 -19.13 -8.92
CA ASN A 400 -8.48 -19.16 -10.33
C ASN A 400 -7.61 -17.95 -10.73
N TYR A 401 -7.87 -16.76 -10.17
CA TYR A 401 -7.00 -15.62 -10.41
C TYR A 401 -5.60 -15.86 -9.87
N ILE A 402 -5.50 -16.31 -8.62
CA ILE A 402 -4.23 -16.61 -7.96
C ILE A 402 -3.49 -17.71 -8.73
N ASN A 403 -4.19 -18.78 -9.12
CA ASN A 403 -3.62 -19.89 -9.90
C ASN A 403 -3.10 -19.45 -11.28
N LYS A 404 -3.75 -18.45 -11.91
CA LYS A 404 -3.31 -17.91 -13.19
C LYS A 404 -2.06 -17.04 -13.04
N MET A 405 -1.97 -16.26 -11.97
CA MET A 405 -0.93 -15.25 -11.79
C MET A 405 0.24 -15.73 -10.92
N SER A 406 0.14 -16.96 -10.35
CA SER A 406 1.19 -17.53 -9.50
C SER A 406 1.34 -19.04 -9.66
N ASP A 407 2.35 -19.58 -9.03
CA ASP A 407 2.58 -21.00 -8.87
C ASP A 407 2.20 -21.54 -7.47
N TYR A 408 1.68 -20.69 -6.58
CA TYR A 408 1.29 -21.03 -5.20
C TYR A 408 0.31 -22.20 -5.11
N CYS A 409 -0.62 -22.34 -6.06
CA CYS A 409 -1.63 -23.39 -6.03
C CYS A 409 -1.06 -24.77 -6.30
N LYS A 410 0.16 -24.89 -6.88
CA LYS A 410 0.78 -26.19 -7.18
C LYS A 410 1.21 -26.96 -5.93
N GLY A 411 1.63 -26.21 -4.90
CA GLY A 411 2.03 -26.78 -3.60
C GLY A 411 0.96 -26.67 -2.52
N CYS A 412 -0.24 -26.20 -2.84
CA CYS A 412 -1.31 -25.97 -1.88
C CYS A 412 -2.03 -27.31 -1.54
N VAL A 413 -2.42 -27.46 -0.29
CA VAL A 413 -3.25 -28.61 0.15
C VAL A 413 -4.68 -28.53 -0.42
N TYR A 414 -5.14 -27.32 -0.76
CA TYR A 414 -6.46 -27.10 -1.33
C TYR A 414 -6.45 -27.20 -2.86
N ASN A 415 -7.51 -27.80 -3.39
CA ASN A 415 -7.71 -27.96 -4.83
C ASN A 415 -8.40 -26.73 -5.44
N VAL A 416 -7.67 -25.97 -6.25
CA VAL A 416 -8.18 -24.74 -6.88
C VAL A 416 -9.27 -24.99 -7.93
N LYS A 417 -9.50 -26.23 -8.37
CA LYS A 417 -10.56 -26.58 -9.33
C LYS A 417 -11.89 -26.86 -8.65
N GLU A 418 -11.85 -27.22 -7.36
CA GLU A 418 -13.02 -27.59 -6.59
C GLU A 418 -13.64 -26.39 -5.86
N ARG A 419 -14.94 -26.52 -5.49
CA ARG A 419 -15.71 -25.46 -4.83
C ARG A 419 -16.36 -25.92 -3.53
N ILE A 420 -16.77 -27.17 -3.44
CA ILE A 420 -17.61 -27.70 -2.36
C ILE A 420 -17.01 -28.93 -1.67
N THR A 421 -16.00 -29.58 -2.27
CA THR A 421 -15.32 -30.73 -1.67
C THR A 421 -14.60 -30.33 -0.39
N GLU A 422 -14.17 -31.29 0.39
CA GLU A 422 -13.48 -31.06 1.65
C GLU A 422 -12.14 -30.32 1.43
N ASP A 423 -11.44 -30.69 0.37
CA ASP A 423 -10.17 -30.08 -0.09
C ASP A 423 -10.36 -28.86 -1.02
N ALA A 424 -11.59 -28.38 -1.23
CA ALA A 424 -11.83 -27.26 -2.13
C ALA A 424 -11.10 -25.99 -1.67
N CYS A 425 -10.55 -25.23 -2.64
CA CYS A 425 -9.93 -23.94 -2.35
C CYS A 425 -10.93 -22.98 -1.68
N PRO A 426 -10.65 -22.48 -0.47
CA PRO A 426 -11.56 -21.58 0.25
C PRO A 426 -11.99 -20.35 -0.57
N PHE A 427 -11.08 -19.76 -1.35
CA PHE A 427 -11.40 -18.63 -2.21
C PHE A 427 -12.54 -18.92 -3.20
N ASN A 428 -12.73 -20.17 -3.64
CA ASN A 428 -13.76 -20.48 -4.61
C ASN A 428 -15.16 -20.43 -4.00
N ALA A 429 -15.36 -21.07 -2.86
CA ALA A 429 -16.65 -21.04 -2.17
C ALA A 429 -16.95 -19.63 -1.64
N LEU A 430 -15.96 -18.98 -0.99
CA LEU A 430 -16.10 -17.61 -0.46
C LEU A 430 -16.39 -16.58 -1.56
N TYR A 431 -15.83 -16.72 -2.76
CA TYR A 431 -16.12 -15.85 -3.89
C TYR A 431 -17.59 -15.91 -4.31
N TRP A 432 -18.13 -17.11 -4.50
CA TRP A 432 -19.52 -17.26 -4.90
C TRP A 432 -20.49 -16.92 -3.77
N HIS A 433 -20.14 -17.22 -2.54
CA HIS A 433 -20.84 -16.77 -1.36
C HIS A 433 -20.91 -15.22 -1.30
N PHE A 434 -19.78 -14.53 -1.58
CA PHE A 434 -19.73 -13.07 -1.67
C PHE A 434 -20.65 -12.54 -2.78
N ILE A 435 -20.68 -13.17 -3.96
CA ILE A 435 -21.56 -12.82 -5.08
C ILE A 435 -23.04 -12.97 -4.69
N ASP A 436 -23.41 -14.08 -4.04
CA ASP A 436 -24.79 -14.28 -3.60
C ASP A 436 -25.20 -13.31 -2.48
N ARG A 437 -24.37 -13.19 -1.44
CA ARG A 437 -24.62 -12.31 -0.29
C ARG A 437 -24.84 -10.85 -0.69
N ASN A 438 -24.18 -10.39 -1.74
CA ASN A 438 -24.22 -9.00 -2.18
C ASN A 438 -25.03 -8.79 -3.48
N LYS A 439 -25.89 -9.74 -3.85
CA LYS A 439 -26.65 -9.67 -5.12
C LYS A 439 -27.51 -8.41 -5.24
N ASP A 440 -28.15 -7.99 -4.16
CA ASP A 440 -29.02 -6.80 -4.16
C ASP A 440 -28.21 -5.50 -4.37
N ARG A 441 -26.94 -5.48 -3.94
CA ARG A 441 -26.05 -4.32 -4.09
C ARG A 441 -25.40 -4.24 -5.47
N PHE A 442 -25.02 -5.39 -6.05
CA PHE A 442 -24.14 -5.40 -7.23
C PHE A 442 -24.71 -5.99 -8.49
N SER A 443 -25.88 -6.64 -8.46
CA SER A 443 -26.47 -7.26 -9.67
C SER A 443 -26.76 -6.26 -10.79
N GLY A 444 -27.02 -5.00 -10.44
CA GLY A 444 -27.20 -3.89 -11.36
C GLY A 444 -25.91 -3.21 -11.85
N ASN A 445 -24.72 -3.57 -11.29
CA ASN A 445 -23.46 -2.97 -11.71
C ASN A 445 -22.96 -3.62 -13.03
N PRO A 446 -22.84 -2.86 -14.14
CA PRO A 446 -22.40 -3.44 -15.43
C PRO A 446 -21.04 -4.15 -15.37
N ARG A 447 -20.13 -3.72 -14.48
CA ARG A 447 -18.82 -4.35 -14.30
C ARG A 447 -18.88 -5.68 -13.53
N MET A 448 -20.03 -5.98 -12.89
CA MET A 448 -20.30 -7.25 -12.20
C MET A 448 -21.26 -8.15 -13.03
N ALA A 449 -21.64 -7.75 -14.24
CA ALA A 449 -22.58 -8.51 -15.08
C ALA A 449 -22.09 -9.94 -15.37
N PHE A 450 -20.81 -10.14 -15.64
CA PHE A 450 -20.24 -11.46 -15.95
C PHE A 450 -20.33 -12.42 -14.75
N PRO A 451 -19.85 -12.09 -13.54
CA PRO A 451 -20.06 -12.94 -12.35
C PRO A 451 -21.51 -13.31 -12.13
N TYR A 452 -22.44 -12.34 -12.16
CA TYR A 452 -23.86 -12.62 -11.94
C TYR A 452 -24.50 -13.44 -13.06
N SER A 453 -24.07 -13.25 -14.31
CA SER A 453 -24.50 -14.11 -15.42
C SER A 453 -24.03 -15.55 -15.22
N THR A 454 -22.82 -15.74 -14.72
CA THR A 454 -22.29 -17.08 -14.42
C THR A 454 -23.03 -17.70 -13.23
N TRP A 455 -23.26 -16.95 -12.16
CA TRP A 455 -23.99 -17.41 -10.96
C TRP A 455 -25.39 -17.92 -11.31
N ARG A 456 -26.11 -17.22 -12.18
CA ARG A 456 -27.45 -17.64 -12.64
C ARG A 456 -27.47 -18.92 -13.48
N LYS A 457 -26.32 -19.38 -14.01
CA LYS A 457 -26.22 -20.65 -14.76
C LYS A 457 -26.08 -21.88 -13.88
N TYR A 458 -25.70 -21.70 -12.62
CA TYR A 458 -25.68 -22.83 -11.66
C TYR A 458 -27.11 -23.23 -11.33
N SER A 459 -27.32 -24.55 -11.18
CA SER A 459 -28.59 -25.07 -10.68
C SER A 459 -28.86 -24.58 -9.24
N ALA A 460 -30.11 -24.55 -8.83
CA ALA A 460 -30.47 -24.14 -7.48
C ALA A 460 -29.74 -24.99 -6.41
N GLN A 461 -29.56 -26.30 -6.67
CA GLN A 461 -28.87 -27.20 -5.75
C GLN A 461 -27.36 -26.87 -5.66
N GLU A 462 -26.71 -26.55 -6.77
CA GLU A 462 -25.30 -26.13 -6.78
C GLU A 462 -25.11 -24.82 -6.02
N GLN A 463 -26.02 -23.85 -6.23
CA GLN A 463 -25.98 -22.57 -5.49
C GLN A 463 -26.10 -22.80 -3.99
N VAL A 464 -27.05 -23.63 -3.55
CA VAL A 464 -27.25 -23.98 -2.13
C VAL A 464 -25.99 -24.65 -1.56
N ASN A 465 -25.40 -25.61 -2.27
CA ASN A 465 -24.21 -26.32 -1.80
C ASN A 465 -22.99 -25.39 -1.68
N ILE A 466 -22.81 -24.47 -2.65
CA ILE A 466 -21.69 -23.51 -2.61
C ILE A 466 -21.87 -22.51 -1.47
N VAL A 467 -23.09 -21.99 -1.27
CA VAL A 467 -23.39 -21.06 -0.17
C VAL A 467 -23.17 -21.75 1.17
N ALA A 468 -23.68 -22.97 1.34
CA ALA A 468 -23.48 -23.76 2.57
C ALA A 468 -21.99 -24.02 2.86
N LYS A 469 -21.18 -24.31 1.81
CA LYS A 469 -19.72 -24.43 1.97
C LYS A 469 -19.08 -23.10 2.38
N GLY A 470 -19.53 -21.99 1.81
CA GLY A 470 -19.10 -20.65 2.21
C GLY A 470 -19.42 -20.35 3.67
N ASP A 471 -20.66 -20.64 4.12
CA ASP A 471 -21.07 -20.48 5.52
C ASP A 471 -20.22 -21.32 6.46
N GLN A 472 -19.94 -22.57 6.10
CA GLN A 472 -19.05 -23.46 6.85
C GLN A 472 -17.65 -22.85 7.03
N LEU A 473 -17.05 -22.34 5.95
CA LEU A 473 -15.72 -21.71 6.02
C LEU A 473 -15.74 -20.42 6.87
N LEU A 474 -16.82 -19.63 6.76
CA LEU A 474 -16.98 -18.39 7.52
C LEU A 474 -17.24 -18.62 9.02
N SER A 475 -17.74 -19.81 9.40
CA SER A 475 -17.97 -20.16 10.82
C SER A 475 -16.69 -20.51 11.57
N ASP A 476 -15.60 -20.87 10.86
CA ASP A 476 -14.32 -21.24 11.44
C ASP A 476 -13.14 -20.80 10.57
N LEU A 477 -12.93 -19.48 10.48
CA LEU A 477 -11.83 -18.90 9.71
C LEU A 477 -10.45 -19.24 10.29
N GLU A 478 -10.37 -19.55 11.58
CA GLU A 478 -9.11 -19.87 12.25
C GLU A 478 -8.54 -21.23 11.78
N SER A 479 -9.37 -22.15 11.33
CA SER A 479 -8.92 -23.50 10.89
C SER A 479 -8.35 -23.51 9.45
N LEU A 480 -8.44 -22.43 8.68
CA LEU A 480 -7.98 -22.31 7.29
C LEU A 480 -6.42 -22.15 7.21
#